data_6bcb1bf6808f9142cae4fa61b4d41400
#
_entry.id   6bcb1bf6808f9142cae4fa61b4d41400
#
_cell.length_a   1.000
_cell.length_b   1.000
_cell.length_c   1.000
_cell.angle_alpha   90.00
_cell.angle_beta   90.00
_cell.angle_gamma   90.00
#
_symmetry.space_group_name_H-M   'P 1'
#
loop_
_entity.id
_entity.type
_entity.pdbx_description
1 polymer ?
#
loop_
_entity_poly.entity_id
_entity_poly.type
_entity_poly.pdbx_seq_one_letter_code
_entity_poly.pdbx_strand_id
1 'polypeptide(L)'
;RSTLSFFKPVLQKNSTVAWQNTLRQQGEILSRLRELDVALMTCEKIKLQAAASGGKLTVPTQVEELLQKLRVEETAACLQKADLSIMTKTLAQFSIWLHERPLASNLADKKIRKFISRRLNEWSEKLETIDRKYPDFHNMLELHQIRIKIKRFRYALQTLPEVPRDSNLLRRLKRLQDMLGFLHDDFINAKLVQCFLEDAGNVQLRYEAGLFAGWERAKAEAAVEMLPQLWEDFCGALNAWRKANL
;
A
#
# COMPACT_ATOMS: atom_id res chain seq x y z
N ARG A 1 9.04 -8.29 -1.75
CA ARG A 1 8.04 -8.82 -2.71
C ARG A 1 8.05 -8.06 -4.03
N SER A 2 8.04 -6.72 -4.02
CA SER A 2 8.09 -5.92 -5.27
C SER A 2 9.36 -6.20 -6.08
N THR A 3 10.52 -6.27 -5.43
CA THR A 3 11.81 -6.61 -6.04
C THR A 3 11.80 -8.01 -6.65
N LEU A 4 11.26 -9.02 -5.94
CA LEU A 4 11.07 -10.36 -6.52
C LEU A 4 10.18 -10.35 -7.76
N SER A 5 9.10 -9.55 -7.77
CA SER A 5 8.24 -9.40 -8.95
C SER A 5 8.96 -8.73 -10.11
N PHE A 6 9.88 -7.80 -9.83
CA PHE A 6 10.69 -7.14 -10.84
C PHE A 6 11.65 -8.12 -11.52
N PHE A 7 12.37 -8.91 -10.73
CA PHE A 7 13.37 -9.87 -11.23
C PHE A 7 12.79 -11.24 -11.63
N LYS A 8 11.49 -11.48 -11.42
CA LYS A 8 10.84 -12.77 -11.72
C LYS A 8 11.22 -13.40 -13.08
N PRO A 9 11.36 -12.63 -14.20
CA PRO A 9 11.70 -13.23 -15.49
C PRO A 9 13.10 -13.83 -15.58
N VAL A 10 14.00 -13.46 -14.70
CA VAL A 10 15.40 -13.93 -14.67
C VAL A 10 15.73 -14.86 -13.51
N LEU A 11 14.75 -15.07 -12.63
CA LEU A 11 14.88 -15.99 -11.49
C LEU A 11 14.26 -17.35 -11.84
N GLN A 12 14.70 -18.39 -11.15
CA GLN A 12 14.10 -19.73 -11.24
C GLN A 12 12.61 -19.70 -10.92
N LYS A 13 11.77 -20.03 -11.91
CA LYS A 13 10.31 -19.81 -11.87
C LYS A 13 9.63 -20.44 -10.65
N ASN A 14 9.88 -21.73 -10.41
CA ASN A 14 9.18 -22.48 -9.35
C ASN A 14 9.52 -21.98 -7.95
N SER A 15 10.81 -21.81 -7.65
CA SER A 15 11.28 -21.30 -6.36
C SER A 15 10.87 -19.84 -6.12
N THR A 16 10.87 -19.01 -7.17
CA THR A 16 10.41 -17.62 -7.06
C THR A 16 8.92 -17.53 -6.72
N VAL A 17 8.08 -18.37 -7.33
CA VAL A 17 6.64 -18.41 -7.03
C VAL A 17 6.41 -18.92 -5.61
N ALA A 18 7.13 -19.96 -5.18
CA ALA A 18 7.07 -20.49 -3.82
C ALA A 18 7.42 -19.39 -2.81
N TRP A 19 8.54 -18.67 -2.99
CA TRP A 19 8.94 -17.57 -2.11
C TRP A 19 7.95 -16.40 -2.11
N GLN A 20 7.37 -16.05 -3.26
CA GLN A 20 6.35 -15.00 -3.31
C GLN A 20 5.12 -15.38 -2.47
N ASN A 21 4.69 -16.64 -2.51
CA ASN A 21 3.56 -17.15 -1.73
C ASN A 21 3.90 -17.20 -0.24
N THR A 22 5.07 -17.73 0.13
CA THR A 22 5.52 -17.78 1.53
C THR A 22 5.58 -16.39 2.16
N LEU A 23 6.24 -15.44 1.49
CA LEU A 23 6.32 -14.05 1.96
C LEU A 23 4.97 -13.33 1.96
N ARG A 24 4.01 -13.76 1.13
CA ARG A 24 2.63 -13.26 1.18
C ARG A 24 1.93 -13.76 2.42
N GLN A 25 1.96 -15.05 2.68
CA GLN A 25 1.33 -15.68 3.84
C GLN A 25 1.84 -15.09 5.15
N GLN A 26 3.17 -14.90 5.28
CA GLN A 26 3.76 -14.24 6.46
C GLN A 26 3.25 -12.79 6.64
N GLY A 27 3.07 -12.06 5.54
CA GLY A 27 2.52 -10.69 5.60
C GLY A 27 1.02 -10.64 5.91
N GLU A 28 0.27 -11.67 5.55
CA GLU A 28 -1.18 -11.77 5.80
C GLU A 28 -1.51 -11.94 7.28
N ILE A 29 -0.62 -12.57 8.07
CA ILE A 29 -0.76 -12.72 9.53
C ILE A 29 -0.95 -11.36 10.21
N LEU A 30 -0.26 -10.33 9.73
CA LEU A 30 -0.28 -8.98 10.32
C LEU A 30 -1.30 -8.03 9.65
N SER A 31 -2.07 -8.49 8.65
CA SER A 31 -2.94 -7.60 7.86
C SER A 31 -4.03 -6.98 8.73
N ARG A 32 -4.71 -7.80 9.52
CA ARG A 32 -5.81 -7.33 10.37
C ARG A 32 -5.34 -6.38 11.46
N LEU A 33 -4.20 -6.69 12.08
CA LEU A 33 -3.59 -5.82 13.09
C LEU A 33 -3.26 -4.44 12.49
N ARG A 34 -2.73 -4.41 11.27
CA ARG A 34 -2.45 -3.16 10.58
C ARG A 34 -3.73 -2.36 10.26
N GLU A 35 -4.81 -3.02 9.86
CA GLU A 35 -6.10 -2.36 9.62
C GLU A 35 -6.60 -1.66 10.89
N LEU A 36 -6.51 -2.33 12.04
CA LEU A 36 -6.86 -1.76 13.35
C LEU A 36 -5.95 -0.58 13.74
N ASP A 37 -4.63 -0.71 13.50
CA ASP A 37 -3.68 0.40 13.74
C ASP A 37 -4.04 1.64 12.88
N VAL A 38 -4.42 1.46 11.62
CA VAL A 38 -4.83 2.56 10.73
C VAL A 38 -6.12 3.21 11.22
N ALA A 39 -7.12 2.43 11.65
CA ALA A 39 -8.36 2.97 12.20
C ALA A 39 -8.11 3.77 13.50
N LEU A 40 -7.26 3.27 14.40
CA LEU A 40 -6.85 4.00 15.61
C LEU A 40 -6.11 5.31 15.27
N MET A 41 -5.24 5.31 14.27
CA MET A 41 -4.60 6.54 13.79
C MET A 41 -5.62 7.55 13.25
N THR A 42 -6.73 7.10 12.69
CA THR A 42 -7.83 7.97 12.26
C THR A 42 -8.56 8.57 13.47
N CYS A 43 -8.84 7.79 14.52
CA CYS A 43 -9.39 8.33 15.77
C CYS A 43 -8.49 9.45 16.34
N GLU A 44 -7.19 9.26 16.36
CA GLU A 44 -6.23 10.30 16.79
C GLU A 44 -6.30 11.57 15.93
N LYS A 45 -6.41 11.44 14.60
CA LYS A 45 -6.58 12.60 13.71
C LYS A 45 -7.87 13.37 14.00
N ILE A 46 -8.98 12.66 14.25
CA ILE A 46 -10.26 13.27 14.63
C ILE A 46 -10.12 14.03 15.95
N LYS A 47 -9.47 13.45 16.97
CA LYS A 47 -9.21 14.10 18.24
C LYS A 47 -8.40 15.39 18.08
N LEU A 48 -7.32 15.35 17.32
CA LEU A 48 -6.48 16.51 17.06
C LEU A 48 -7.27 17.62 16.36
N GLN A 49 -8.12 17.28 15.42
CA GLN A 49 -8.98 18.24 14.72
C GLN A 49 -10.09 18.78 15.63
N ALA A 50 -10.66 17.95 16.50
CA ALA A 50 -11.62 18.36 17.51
C ALA A 50 -11.02 19.39 18.49
N ALA A 51 -9.81 19.12 18.99
CA ALA A 51 -9.08 20.04 19.84
C ALA A 51 -8.79 21.38 19.14
N ALA A 52 -8.35 21.34 17.88
CA ALA A 52 -8.09 22.54 17.08
C ALA A 52 -9.35 23.37 16.78
N SER A 53 -10.54 22.74 16.76
CA SER A 53 -11.84 23.41 16.54
C SER A 53 -12.47 23.97 17.84
N GLY A 54 -11.77 23.94 18.95
CA GLY A 54 -12.29 24.39 20.24
C GLY A 54 -13.36 23.46 20.82
N GLY A 55 -13.27 22.16 20.56
CA GLY A 55 -14.16 21.14 21.09
C GLY A 55 -15.54 21.07 20.40
N LYS A 56 -15.70 21.69 19.23
CA LYS A 56 -16.97 21.67 18.46
C LYS A 56 -17.26 20.32 17.79
N LEU A 57 -16.23 19.46 17.65
CA LEU A 57 -16.37 18.14 17.05
C LEU A 57 -16.45 17.07 18.14
N THR A 58 -17.36 16.14 18.00
CA THR A 58 -17.46 14.97 18.88
C THR A 58 -16.30 14.02 18.60
N VAL A 59 -15.66 13.54 19.67
CA VAL A 59 -14.59 12.55 19.60
C VAL A 59 -15.18 11.15 19.66
N PRO A 60 -14.78 10.22 18.78
CA PRO A 60 -15.33 8.85 18.74
C PRO A 60 -14.66 7.95 19.81
N THR A 61 -14.93 8.23 21.11
CA THR A 61 -14.27 7.58 22.25
C THR A 61 -14.61 6.09 22.34
N GLN A 62 -15.88 5.72 22.22
CA GLN A 62 -16.28 4.31 22.31
C GLN A 62 -15.82 3.50 21.09
N VAL A 63 -15.79 4.11 19.91
CA VAL A 63 -15.19 3.48 18.71
C VAL A 63 -13.71 3.19 18.97
N GLU A 64 -12.97 4.13 19.53
CA GLU A 64 -11.55 3.96 19.84
C GLU A 64 -11.32 2.88 20.89
N GLU A 65 -12.07 2.88 21.99
CA GLU A 65 -11.98 1.85 23.04
C GLU A 65 -12.22 0.45 22.47
N LEU A 66 -13.24 0.31 21.60
CA LEU A 66 -13.52 -0.97 20.95
C LEU A 66 -12.41 -1.38 19.99
N LEU A 67 -11.88 -0.43 19.19
CA LEU A 67 -10.74 -0.70 18.30
C LEU A 67 -9.49 -1.11 19.08
N GLN A 68 -9.21 -0.48 20.23
CA GLN A 68 -8.10 -0.85 21.12
C GLN A 68 -8.27 -2.26 21.68
N LYS A 69 -9.48 -2.63 22.10
CA LYS A 69 -9.80 -3.99 22.56
C LYS A 69 -9.56 -5.00 21.44
N LEU A 70 -10.12 -4.77 20.26
CA LEU A 70 -9.91 -5.65 19.10
C LEU A 70 -8.42 -5.77 18.72
N ARG A 71 -7.67 -4.67 18.85
CA ARG A 71 -6.23 -4.66 18.60
C ARG A 71 -5.45 -5.55 19.58
N VAL A 72 -5.82 -5.52 20.85
CA VAL A 72 -5.21 -6.40 21.89
C VAL A 72 -5.51 -7.86 21.58
N GLU A 73 -6.76 -8.19 21.26
CA GLU A 73 -7.20 -9.55 20.90
C GLU A 73 -6.46 -10.06 19.64
N GLU A 74 -6.38 -9.22 18.59
CA GLU A 74 -5.68 -9.58 17.35
C GLU A 74 -4.16 -9.71 17.56
N THR A 75 -3.58 -8.88 18.45
CA THR A 75 -2.16 -8.99 18.80
C THR A 75 -1.88 -10.35 19.46
N ALA A 76 -2.72 -10.79 20.40
CA ALA A 76 -2.59 -12.10 21.02
C ALA A 76 -2.76 -13.24 19.99
N ALA A 77 -3.75 -13.12 19.08
CA ALA A 77 -3.96 -14.07 18.00
C ALA A 77 -2.78 -14.13 17.01
N CYS A 78 -2.21 -12.97 16.67
CA CYS A 78 -1.01 -12.89 15.82
C CYS A 78 0.19 -13.56 16.49
N LEU A 79 0.41 -13.34 17.80
CA LEU A 79 1.52 -13.95 18.54
C LEU A 79 1.37 -15.48 18.63
N GLN A 80 0.14 -15.98 18.73
CA GLN A 80 -0.11 -17.43 18.68
C GLN A 80 0.14 -18.04 17.30
N LYS A 81 -0.24 -17.32 16.22
CA LYS A 81 -0.05 -17.77 14.84
C LYS A 81 1.37 -17.53 14.32
N ALA A 82 1.99 -16.45 14.75
CA ALA A 82 3.34 -16.06 14.35
C ALA A 82 4.37 -16.79 15.24
N ASP A 83 4.76 -17.98 14.84
CA ASP A 83 5.97 -18.59 15.39
C ASP A 83 7.20 -17.78 14.89
N LEU A 84 7.76 -16.99 15.80
CA LEU A 84 8.96 -16.15 15.50
C LEU A 84 10.13 -17.01 15.04
N SER A 85 10.24 -18.26 15.52
CA SER A 85 11.25 -19.22 15.09
C SER A 85 11.03 -19.59 13.61
N ILE A 86 9.78 -19.89 13.21
CA ILE A 86 9.41 -20.16 11.82
C ILE A 86 9.67 -18.93 10.93
N MET A 87 9.31 -17.74 11.39
CA MET A 87 9.55 -16.50 10.63
C MET A 87 11.05 -16.26 10.43
N THR A 88 11.85 -16.37 11.49
CA THR A 88 13.31 -16.20 11.43
C THR A 88 13.94 -17.25 10.52
N LYS A 89 13.55 -18.53 10.66
CA LYS A 89 13.99 -19.60 9.78
C LYS A 89 13.64 -19.34 8.32
N THR A 90 12.42 -18.88 8.06
CA THR A 90 11.94 -18.54 6.70
C THR A 90 12.79 -17.42 6.09
N LEU A 91 13.09 -16.36 6.85
CA LEU A 91 13.92 -15.26 6.39
C LEU A 91 15.37 -15.69 6.15
N ALA A 92 15.93 -16.53 7.03
CA ALA A 92 17.27 -17.10 6.86
C ALA A 92 17.35 -17.98 5.60
N GLN A 93 16.37 -18.87 5.40
CA GLN A 93 16.28 -19.71 4.19
C GLN A 93 16.11 -18.88 2.91
N PHE A 94 15.32 -17.81 2.97
CA PHE A 94 15.17 -16.88 1.86
C PHE A 94 16.48 -16.16 1.54
N SER A 95 17.24 -15.75 2.57
CA SER A 95 18.56 -15.12 2.40
C SER A 95 19.58 -16.10 1.80
N ILE A 96 19.60 -17.36 2.25
CA ILE A 96 20.44 -18.43 1.68
C ILE A 96 20.09 -18.63 0.20
N TRP A 97 18.79 -18.79 -0.11
CA TRP A 97 18.34 -18.96 -1.49
C TRP A 97 18.77 -17.80 -2.40
N LEU A 98 18.70 -16.55 -1.92
CA LEU A 98 19.20 -15.40 -2.68
C LEU A 98 20.72 -15.46 -2.88
N HIS A 99 21.46 -15.93 -1.87
CA HIS A 99 22.93 -16.05 -1.93
C HIS A 99 23.39 -17.13 -2.90
N GLU A 100 22.63 -18.20 -3.07
CA GLU A 100 22.86 -19.28 -4.03
C GLU A 100 22.67 -18.84 -5.50
N ARG A 101 22.36 -17.56 -5.74
CA ARG A 101 22.17 -16.96 -7.08
C ARG A 101 21.16 -17.74 -7.91
N PRO A 102 19.87 -17.74 -7.52
CA PRO A 102 18.80 -18.52 -8.17
C PRO A 102 18.42 -17.97 -9.54
N LEU A 103 19.40 -17.74 -10.41
CA LEU A 103 19.22 -17.22 -11.75
C LEU A 103 18.80 -18.35 -12.71
N ALA A 104 17.86 -18.04 -13.60
CA ALA A 104 17.45 -18.93 -14.67
C ALA A 104 18.48 -19.02 -15.80
N SER A 105 19.41 -18.07 -15.88
CA SER A 105 20.50 -18.02 -16.86
C SER A 105 21.72 -17.29 -16.30
N ASN A 106 22.91 -17.57 -16.84
CA ASN A 106 24.13 -16.81 -16.51
C ASN A 106 24.04 -15.40 -17.10
N LEU A 107 23.56 -14.45 -16.27
CA LEU A 107 23.52 -13.04 -16.59
C LEU A 107 24.86 -12.38 -16.23
N ALA A 108 25.60 -11.90 -17.25
CA ALA A 108 26.74 -11.02 -17.02
C ALA A 108 26.26 -9.60 -16.66
N ASP A 109 27.07 -8.81 -15.93
CA ASP A 109 26.69 -7.48 -15.42
C ASP A 109 26.14 -6.52 -16.50
N LYS A 110 26.73 -6.54 -17.70
CA LYS A 110 26.21 -5.76 -18.85
C LYS A 110 24.79 -6.16 -19.27
N LYS A 111 24.41 -7.44 -19.08
CA LYS A 111 23.06 -7.92 -19.38
C LYS A 111 22.04 -7.50 -18.29
N ILE A 112 22.48 -7.33 -17.04
CA ILE A 112 21.61 -6.87 -15.94
C ILE A 112 21.12 -5.46 -16.20
N ARG A 113 21.97 -4.51 -16.55
CA ARG A 113 21.57 -3.13 -16.87
C ARG A 113 20.54 -3.08 -17.99
N LYS A 114 20.78 -3.82 -19.09
CA LYS A 114 19.83 -3.92 -20.20
C LYS A 114 18.51 -4.54 -19.78
N PHE A 115 18.55 -5.55 -18.90
CA PHE A 115 17.35 -6.15 -18.32
C PHE A 115 16.55 -5.13 -17.48
N ILE A 116 17.22 -4.39 -16.58
CA ILE A 116 16.61 -3.38 -15.73
C ILE A 116 15.93 -2.30 -16.58
N SER A 117 16.63 -1.70 -17.57
CA SER A 117 16.04 -0.70 -18.47
C SER A 117 14.80 -1.24 -19.18
N ARG A 118 14.88 -2.44 -19.76
CA ARG A 118 13.72 -3.06 -20.42
C ARG A 118 12.55 -3.25 -19.45
N ARG A 119 12.80 -3.75 -18.23
CA ARG A 119 11.73 -3.98 -17.25
C ARG A 119 11.09 -2.69 -16.76
N LEU A 120 11.87 -1.64 -16.57
CA LEU A 120 11.36 -0.33 -16.22
C LEU A 120 10.51 0.25 -17.35
N ASN A 121 10.95 0.08 -18.60
CA ASN A 121 10.16 0.47 -19.77
C ASN A 121 8.83 -0.29 -19.82
N GLU A 122 8.83 -1.62 -19.70
CA GLU A 122 7.61 -2.44 -19.65
C GLU A 122 6.64 -2.01 -18.52
N TRP A 123 7.17 -1.62 -17.37
CA TRP A 123 6.35 -1.18 -16.24
C TRP A 123 5.82 0.24 -16.42
N SER A 124 6.62 1.14 -16.98
CA SER A 124 6.19 2.49 -17.32
C SER A 124 5.14 2.51 -18.43
N GLU A 125 5.26 1.66 -19.45
CA GLU A 125 4.26 1.48 -20.52
C GLU A 125 2.90 1.02 -19.97
N LYS A 126 2.89 0.15 -18.94
CA LYS A 126 1.64 -0.25 -18.27
C LYS A 126 0.97 0.92 -17.55
N LEU A 127 1.74 1.85 -17.02
CA LEU A 127 1.21 3.07 -16.40
C LEU A 127 0.70 4.04 -17.48
N GLU A 128 1.42 4.20 -18.56
CA GLU A 128 0.99 4.98 -19.73
C GLU A 128 -0.30 4.42 -20.38
N THR A 129 -0.45 3.09 -20.41
CA THR A 129 -1.69 2.47 -20.91
C THR A 129 -2.90 2.82 -20.04
N ILE A 130 -2.72 2.99 -18.74
CA ILE A 130 -3.77 3.47 -17.83
C ILE A 130 -4.07 4.93 -18.14
N ASP A 131 -3.05 5.76 -18.32
CA ASP A 131 -3.19 7.18 -18.65
C ASP A 131 -4.00 7.41 -19.94
N ARG A 132 -3.71 6.64 -20.99
CA ARG A 132 -4.46 6.71 -22.26
C ARG A 132 -5.95 6.40 -22.12
N LYS A 133 -6.35 5.60 -21.14
CA LYS A 133 -7.75 5.28 -20.86
C LYS A 133 -8.42 6.28 -19.93
N TYR A 134 -7.64 7.10 -19.28
CA TYR A 134 -8.00 8.01 -18.20
C TYR A 134 -8.75 7.27 -17.07
N PRO A 135 -8.16 7.13 -15.88
CA PRO A 135 -8.73 6.32 -14.80
C PRO A 135 -10.09 6.83 -14.34
N ASP A 136 -10.98 5.91 -13.99
CA ASP A 136 -12.17 6.24 -13.22
C ASP A 136 -11.78 6.41 -11.74
N PHE A 137 -11.64 7.66 -11.30
CA PHE A 137 -11.25 8.00 -9.94
C PHE A 137 -12.33 7.71 -8.87
N HIS A 138 -13.54 7.34 -9.28
CA HIS A 138 -14.60 6.88 -8.40
C HIS A 138 -14.64 5.34 -8.26
N ASN A 139 -13.92 4.62 -9.11
CA ASN A 139 -13.84 3.17 -9.07
C ASN A 139 -12.74 2.67 -8.12
N MET A 140 -13.12 2.32 -6.90
CA MET A 140 -12.17 1.86 -5.87
C MET A 140 -11.36 0.62 -6.25
N LEU A 141 -11.93 -0.30 -7.06
CA LEU A 141 -11.19 -1.48 -7.54
C LEU A 141 -10.11 -1.07 -8.54
N GLU A 142 -10.41 -0.14 -9.44
CA GLU A 142 -9.44 0.40 -10.38
C GLU A 142 -8.34 1.18 -9.65
N LEU A 143 -8.68 2.05 -8.71
CA LEU A 143 -7.73 2.78 -7.87
C LEU A 143 -6.81 1.84 -7.09
N HIS A 144 -7.33 0.73 -6.56
CA HIS A 144 -6.51 -0.28 -5.90
C HIS A 144 -5.48 -0.92 -6.85
N GLN A 145 -5.88 -1.24 -8.08
CA GLN A 145 -4.96 -1.80 -9.10
C GLN A 145 -3.88 -0.80 -9.51
N ILE A 146 -4.27 0.47 -9.67
CA ILE A 146 -3.34 1.57 -9.94
C ILE A 146 -2.34 1.72 -8.79
N ARG A 147 -2.82 1.75 -7.54
CA ARG A 147 -1.98 1.84 -6.34
C ARG A 147 -0.91 0.74 -6.30
N ILE A 148 -1.30 -0.50 -6.62
CA ILE A 148 -0.33 -1.62 -6.64
C ILE A 148 0.76 -1.38 -7.69
N LYS A 149 0.41 -0.91 -8.89
CA LYS A 149 1.37 -0.65 -9.97
C LYS A 149 2.30 0.53 -9.62
N ILE A 150 1.74 1.63 -9.14
CA ILE A 150 2.48 2.81 -8.66
C ILE A 150 3.48 2.45 -7.56
N LYS A 151 3.02 1.70 -6.54
CA LYS A 151 3.86 1.23 -5.44
C LYS A 151 5.02 0.37 -5.93
N ARG A 152 4.76 -0.57 -6.85
CA ARG A 152 5.79 -1.46 -7.42
C ARG A 152 6.82 -0.66 -8.22
N PHE A 153 6.36 0.26 -9.05
CA PHE A 153 7.23 1.10 -9.88
C PHE A 153 8.11 2.00 -9.02
N ARG A 154 7.54 2.66 -8.01
CA ARG A 154 8.30 3.49 -7.07
C ARG A 154 9.39 2.70 -6.36
N TYR A 155 9.08 1.51 -5.85
CA TYR A 155 10.08 0.68 -5.18
C TYR A 155 11.19 0.22 -6.13
N ALA A 156 10.88 -0.10 -7.39
CA ALA A 156 11.91 -0.41 -8.37
C ALA A 156 12.87 0.78 -8.56
N LEU A 157 12.34 1.99 -8.77
CA LEU A 157 13.15 3.20 -8.92
C LEU A 157 14.01 3.52 -7.68
N GLN A 158 13.51 3.22 -6.48
CA GLN A 158 14.24 3.52 -5.23
C GLN A 158 15.30 2.48 -4.86
N THR A 159 15.09 1.21 -5.23
CA THR A 159 15.94 0.09 -4.78
C THR A 159 16.98 -0.32 -5.80
N LEU A 160 16.86 0.08 -7.05
CA LEU A 160 17.81 -0.26 -8.10
C LEU A 160 18.89 0.81 -8.20
N PRO A 161 20.17 0.49 -7.87
CA PRO A 161 21.26 1.47 -7.87
C PRO A 161 21.62 1.98 -9.27
N GLU A 162 21.32 1.19 -10.30
CA GLU A 162 21.63 1.52 -11.71
C GLU A 162 20.63 2.54 -12.30
N VAL A 163 19.56 2.87 -11.59
CA VAL A 163 18.52 3.77 -12.09
C VAL A 163 18.83 5.19 -11.62
N PRO A 164 18.92 6.17 -12.55
CA PRO A 164 19.03 7.56 -12.15
C PRO A 164 17.86 7.98 -11.26
N ARG A 165 18.19 8.52 -10.08
CA ARG A 165 17.17 9.01 -9.13
C ARG A 165 16.66 10.36 -9.59
N ASP A 166 15.51 10.36 -10.26
CA ASP A 166 14.78 11.59 -10.54
C ASP A 166 13.94 12.00 -9.33
N SER A 167 14.37 13.06 -8.65
CA SER A 167 13.71 13.60 -7.47
C SER A 167 12.29 14.11 -7.78
N ASN A 168 12.04 14.61 -8.99
CA ASN A 168 10.73 15.10 -9.40
C ASN A 168 9.74 13.94 -9.58
N LEU A 169 10.10 12.93 -10.37
CA LEU A 169 9.28 11.73 -10.56
C LEU A 169 9.01 11.01 -9.22
N LEU A 170 10.03 10.81 -8.38
CA LEU A 170 9.86 10.15 -7.08
C LEU A 170 8.94 10.94 -6.15
N ARG A 171 9.00 12.27 -6.16
CA ARG A 171 8.11 13.13 -5.38
C ARG A 171 6.66 13.02 -5.85
N ARG A 172 6.40 13.05 -7.19
CA ARG A 172 5.06 12.89 -7.76
C ARG A 172 4.50 11.50 -7.48
N LEU A 173 5.30 10.46 -7.67
CA LEU A 173 4.95 9.08 -7.30
C LEU A 173 4.59 8.95 -5.83
N LYS A 174 5.36 9.59 -4.93
CA LYS A 174 5.06 9.55 -3.50
C LYS A 174 3.72 10.21 -3.20
N ARG A 175 3.47 11.43 -3.72
CA ARG A 175 2.21 12.15 -3.48
C ARG A 175 0.99 11.36 -3.97
N LEU A 176 1.06 10.82 -5.19
CA LEU A 176 -0.01 10.00 -5.75
C LEU A 176 -0.21 8.71 -4.94
N GLN A 177 0.87 8.04 -4.55
CA GLN A 177 0.78 6.83 -3.72
C GLN A 177 0.21 7.10 -2.33
N ASP A 178 0.57 8.22 -1.71
CA ASP A 178 0.06 8.61 -0.38
C ASP A 178 -1.46 8.86 -0.47
N MET A 179 -1.94 9.53 -1.54
CA MET A 179 -3.36 9.77 -1.78
C MET A 179 -4.14 8.48 -2.06
N LEU A 180 -3.64 7.62 -2.96
CA LEU A 180 -4.24 6.31 -3.23
C LEU A 180 -4.17 5.39 -2.00
N GLY A 181 -3.17 5.57 -1.14
CA GLY A 181 -3.05 4.90 0.14
C GLY A 181 -4.16 5.31 1.09
N PHE A 182 -4.37 6.60 1.24
CA PHE A 182 -5.42 7.17 2.08
C PHE A 182 -6.82 6.66 1.66
N LEU A 183 -7.16 6.71 0.36
CA LEU A 183 -8.45 6.22 -0.14
C LEU A 183 -8.65 4.71 0.08
N HIS A 184 -7.58 3.93 -0.01
CA HIS A 184 -7.64 2.51 0.30
C HIS A 184 -7.89 2.26 1.80
N ASP A 185 -7.22 3.03 2.66
CA ASP A 185 -7.34 2.93 4.10
C ASP A 185 -8.74 3.38 4.56
N ASP A 186 -9.31 4.44 3.95
CA ASP A 186 -10.72 4.86 4.12
C ASP A 186 -11.70 3.72 3.79
N PHE A 187 -11.51 3.05 2.65
CA PHE A 187 -12.36 1.92 2.25
C PHE A 187 -12.31 0.75 3.24
N ILE A 188 -11.13 0.47 3.82
CA ILE A 188 -10.97 -0.58 4.84
C ILE A 188 -11.60 -0.14 6.16
N ASN A 189 -11.39 1.11 6.59
CA ASN A 189 -11.99 1.67 7.79
C ASN A 189 -13.52 1.67 7.73
N ALA A 190 -14.11 2.04 6.60
CA ALA A 190 -15.55 1.99 6.39
C ALA A 190 -16.12 0.59 6.61
N LYS A 191 -15.46 -0.45 6.08
CA LYS A 191 -15.86 -1.85 6.31
C LYS A 191 -15.71 -2.27 7.78
N LEU A 192 -14.64 -1.84 8.43
CA LEU A 192 -14.37 -2.16 9.82
C LEU A 192 -15.44 -1.55 10.74
N VAL A 193 -15.81 -0.30 10.49
CA VAL A 193 -16.77 0.44 11.32
C VAL A 193 -18.21 0.05 11.02
N GLN A 194 -18.51 -0.51 9.85
CA GLN A 194 -19.85 -0.96 9.50
C GLN A 194 -20.43 -1.93 10.53
N CYS A 195 -19.63 -2.86 11.07
CA CYS A 195 -20.07 -3.78 12.11
C CYS A 195 -20.49 -3.07 13.42
N PHE A 196 -19.94 -1.87 13.70
CA PHE A 196 -20.32 -1.06 14.86
C PHE A 196 -21.62 -0.30 14.64
N LEU A 197 -21.91 0.06 13.37
CA LEU A 197 -23.20 0.67 12.99
C LEU A 197 -24.36 -0.31 13.12
N GLU A 198 -24.08 -1.61 12.97
CA GLU A 198 -25.06 -2.68 13.07
C GLU A 198 -25.34 -3.14 14.52
N ASP A 199 -24.54 -2.69 15.49
CA ASP A 199 -24.76 -3.00 16.91
C ASP A 199 -26.00 -2.30 17.44
N ALA A 200 -27.12 -3.05 17.49
CA ALA A 200 -28.41 -2.54 17.94
C ALA A 200 -28.45 -2.20 19.44
N GLY A 201 -27.52 -2.74 20.24
CA GLY A 201 -27.50 -2.62 21.70
C GLY A 201 -26.87 -1.31 22.22
N ASN A 202 -26.01 -0.68 21.43
CA ASN A 202 -25.23 0.50 21.85
C ASN A 202 -25.46 1.72 20.95
N VAL A 203 -26.40 2.56 21.34
CA VAL A 203 -26.79 3.77 20.58
C VAL A 203 -25.63 4.75 20.47
N GLN A 204 -24.82 4.93 21.53
CA GLN A 204 -23.70 5.85 21.54
C GLN A 204 -22.59 5.36 20.60
N LEU A 205 -22.26 4.08 20.63
CA LEU A 205 -21.27 3.49 19.71
C LEU A 205 -21.69 3.68 18.24
N ARG A 206 -22.97 3.44 17.92
CA ARG A 206 -23.50 3.67 16.56
C ARG A 206 -23.38 5.13 16.14
N TYR A 207 -23.71 6.04 17.02
CA TYR A 207 -23.59 7.48 16.74
C TYR A 207 -22.13 7.87 16.45
N GLU A 208 -21.18 7.43 17.28
CA GLU A 208 -19.77 7.71 17.09
C GLU A 208 -19.20 7.02 15.84
N ALA A 209 -19.64 5.80 15.54
CA ALA A 209 -19.29 5.08 14.31
C ALA A 209 -19.79 5.82 13.06
N GLY A 210 -20.98 6.40 13.11
CA GLY A 210 -21.51 7.25 12.06
C GLY A 210 -20.72 8.53 11.85
N LEU A 211 -20.29 9.18 12.94
CA LEU A 211 -19.41 10.36 12.88
C LEU A 211 -18.04 10.02 12.29
N PHE A 212 -17.44 8.91 12.73
CA PHE A 212 -16.17 8.43 12.20
C PHE A 212 -16.27 8.16 10.70
N ALA A 213 -17.28 7.41 10.26
CA ALA A 213 -17.50 7.09 8.86
C ALA A 213 -17.79 8.35 8.02
N GLY A 214 -18.58 9.28 8.53
CA GLY A 214 -18.86 10.56 7.87
C GLY A 214 -17.63 11.44 7.72
N TRP A 215 -16.78 11.50 8.75
CA TRP A 215 -15.51 12.23 8.69
C TRP A 215 -14.55 11.64 7.64
N GLU A 216 -14.38 10.32 7.63
CA GLU A 216 -13.58 9.61 6.64
C GLU A 216 -14.12 9.86 5.24
N ARG A 217 -15.44 9.71 5.04
CA ARG A 217 -16.09 9.91 3.75
C ARG A 217 -15.88 11.31 3.19
N ALA A 218 -16.06 12.35 4.01
CA ALA A 218 -15.84 13.73 3.58
C ALA A 218 -14.38 13.97 3.15
N LYS A 219 -13.41 13.37 3.84
CA LYS A 219 -11.98 13.43 3.48
C LYS A 219 -11.70 12.66 2.19
N ALA A 220 -12.32 11.49 2.01
CA ALA A 220 -12.15 10.68 0.81
C ALA A 220 -12.70 11.38 -0.43
N GLU A 221 -13.85 12.03 -0.35
CA GLU A 221 -14.43 12.82 -1.45
C GLU A 221 -13.50 13.97 -1.85
N ALA A 222 -13.01 14.76 -0.89
CA ALA A 222 -12.03 15.81 -1.17
C ALA A 222 -10.72 15.25 -1.77
N ALA A 223 -10.30 14.05 -1.38
CA ALA A 223 -9.13 13.39 -1.93
C ALA A 223 -9.36 12.93 -3.39
N VAL A 224 -10.55 12.41 -3.71
CA VAL A 224 -10.91 12.02 -5.08
C VAL A 224 -10.90 13.22 -6.02
N GLU A 225 -11.38 14.38 -5.59
CA GLU A 225 -11.34 15.62 -6.38
C GLU A 225 -9.91 16.07 -6.75
N MET A 226 -8.93 15.73 -5.91
CA MET A 226 -7.51 16.05 -6.15
C MET A 226 -6.80 15.04 -7.07
N LEU A 227 -7.34 13.84 -7.25
CA LEU A 227 -6.67 12.76 -7.98
C LEU A 227 -6.38 13.11 -9.45
N PRO A 228 -7.30 13.72 -10.23
CA PRO A 228 -7.02 14.09 -11.62
C PRO A 228 -5.73 14.90 -11.77
N GLN A 229 -5.57 15.95 -10.99
CA GLN A 229 -4.38 16.80 -11.04
C GLN A 229 -3.11 16.06 -10.61
N LEU A 230 -3.20 15.25 -9.56
CA LEU A 230 -2.06 14.43 -9.11
C LEU A 230 -1.66 13.38 -10.14
N TRP A 231 -2.63 12.83 -10.86
CA TRP A 231 -2.40 11.89 -11.94
C TRP A 231 -1.71 12.54 -13.14
N GLU A 232 -2.20 13.67 -13.60
CA GLU A 232 -1.60 14.46 -14.70
C GLU A 232 -0.17 14.88 -14.37
N ASP A 233 0.06 15.40 -13.17
CA ASP A 233 1.38 15.76 -12.65
C ASP A 233 2.35 14.58 -12.69
N PHE A 234 1.87 13.39 -12.28
CA PHE A 234 2.64 12.17 -12.32
C PHE A 234 2.94 11.72 -13.74
N CYS A 235 1.95 11.71 -14.64
CA CYS A 235 2.10 11.30 -16.03
C CYS A 235 3.06 12.21 -16.78
N GLY A 236 3.00 13.52 -16.56
CA GLY A 236 3.96 14.48 -17.09
C GLY A 236 5.39 14.19 -16.66
N ALA A 237 5.61 13.92 -15.36
CA ALA A 237 6.92 13.56 -14.84
C ALA A 237 7.41 12.20 -15.35
N LEU A 238 6.53 11.21 -15.49
CA LEU A 238 6.85 9.88 -16.04
C LEU A 238 7.31 10.00 -17.50
N ASN A 239 6.59 10.77 -18.33
CA ASN A 239 6.94 10.98 -19.73
C ASN A 239 8.29 11.69 -19.88
N ALA A 240 8.57 12.71 -19.06
CA ALA A 240 9.86 13.39 -19.05
C ALA A 240 11.00 12.42 -18.68
N TRP A 241 10.80 11.64 -17.62
CA TRP A 241 11.78 10.65 -17.17
C TRP A 241 12.04 9.56 -18.22
N ARG A 242 11.02 9.05 -18.90
CA ARG A 242 11.17 8.05 -19.99
C ARG A 242 12.01 8.59 -21.13
N LYS A 243 11.72 9.80 -21.61
CA LYS A 243 12.50 10.46 -22.69
C LYS A 243 13.97 10.63 -22.35
N ALA A 244 14.29 10.80 -21.05
CA ALA A 244 15.67 11.00 -20.60
C ALA A 244 16.44 9.70 -20.33
N ASN A 245 15.77 8.56 -20.06
CA ASN A 245 16.40 7.38 -19.49
C ASN A 245 16.10 6.07 -20.24
N LEU A 246 15.15 6.05 -21.16
CA LEU A 246 14.74 4.87 -21.93
C LEU A 246 14.80 5.13 -23.43
#